data_14b4e1fce1e99f26ef529d1f3f43f94d
#
_entry.id   14b4e1fce1e99f26ef529d1f3f43f94d
#
_cell.length_a   1.000
_cell.length_b   1.000
_cell.length_c   1.000
_cell.angle_alpha   90.00
_cell.angle_beta   90.00
_cell.angle_gamma   90.00
#
_symmetry.space_group_name_H-M   'P 1'
#
loop_
_entity.id
_entity.type
_entity.pdbx_description
1 polymer ?
#
loop_
_entity_poly.entity_id
_entity_poly.type
_entity_poly.pdbx_seq_one_letter_code
_entity_poly.pdbx_strand_id
1 'polypeptide(L)'
;MAYYLGVKENKTQVEYTANGTEYQVCLPMNLEIIIPSDEPVRLLNAVTEELDYRRLTATYSRLGRIDYSPRLLFKIVLYGCSRGIYGTREIERACRENVNFMYLLEGHRPPDHNTIARFRKEHLPYAVEDLLNQMVKLLVQWGEISFEESAVFIDGTKIEANANRYSFVWKTAVTKRQAKLGEKIAEELPKLLEASATGIVAPYIITVQRLKKLRKCLYAKKTETNTTFVKGKGHHKSGLQKAIETINDWLEKLKRYNLDIHICGERNSYSKTDPDVTFMHMKEDHMKNGQLKPGYNVNVATVSEYIIGNYISADRTDTKTFIPFLKKLCNMHPVQRVVVDSGYERPAKKSQA
;
A
#
# COMPACT_ATOMS: atom_id res chain seq x y z
N MET A 1 18.15 -3.01 -37.43
CA MET A 1 18.53 -1.60 -37.60
C MET A 1 19.02 -1.06 -36.28
N ALA A 2 20.31 -0.79 -36.15
CA ALA A 2 20.86 -0.34 -34.87
C ALA A 2 20.45 1.11 -34.62
N TYR A 3 19.76 1.36 -33.52
CA TYR A 3 19.44 2.69 -33.07
C TYR A 3 20.65 3.31 -32.38
N TYR A 4 21.56 3.82 -33.16
CA TYR A 4 22.65 4.65 -32.65
C TYR A 4 22.19 6.09 -32.68
N LEU A 5 21.54 6.52 -31.61
CA LEU A 5 21.06 7.87 -31.46
C LEU A 5 22.25 8.83 -31.43
N GLY A 6 22.44 9.53 -32.52
CA GLY A 6 23.35 10.66 -32.62
C GLY A 6 24.74 10.34 -33.18
N VAL A 7 25.01 9.15 -33.63
CA VAL A 7 26.28 8.87 -34.33
C VAL A 7 26.14 9.24 -35.81
N LYS A 8 26.83 10.25 -36.24
CA LYS A 8 26.98 10.54 -37.68
C LYS A 8 27.77 9.39 -38.28
N GLU A 9 27.28 8.82 -39.43
CA GLU A 9 27.81 7.63 -40.11
C GLU A 9 29.30 7.68 -40.49
N ASN A 10 29.97 8.81 -40.35
CA ASN A 10 31.34 9.02 -40.77
C ASN A 10 32.35 9.29 -39.65
N LYS A 11 32.07 8.93 -38.43
CA LYS A 11 33.13 9.00 -37.39
C LYS A 11 33.93 7.72 -37.39
N THR A 12 35.04 7.71 -38.10
CA THR A 12 36.13 6.73 -37.93
C THR A 12 36.60 6.73 -36.45
N GLN A 13 36.94 5.56 -35.98
CA GLN A 13 37.48 5.38 -34.63
C GLN A 13 38.67 6.34 -34.47
N VAL A 14 38.60 7.19 -33.47
CA VAL A 14 39.70 8.10 -33.15
C VAL A 14 40.83 7.26 -32.55
N GLU A 15 42.05 7.48 -33.01
CA GLU A 15 43.21 6.77 -32.46
C GLU A 15 43.33 7.06 -30.95
N TYR A 16 43.70 6.04 -30.20
CA TYR A 16 43.82 6.08 -28.72
C TYR A 16 44.78 7.15 -28.22
N THR A 17 45.68 7.62 -29.06
CA THR A 17 46.69 8.64 -28.78
C THR A 17 46.24 10.06 -29.11
N ALA A 18 45.06 10.24 -29.70
CA ALA A 18 44.53 11.56 -29.97
C ALA A 18 44.09 12.25 -28.66
N ASN A 19 44.61 13.42 -28.39
CA ASN A 19 44.25 14.27 -27.26
C ASN A 19 42.81 14.87 -27.37
N GLY A 20 41.86 14.10 -27.90
CA GLY A 20 40.48 14.48 -27.98
C GLY A 20 39.78 14.30 -26.63
N THR A 21 39.04 15.27 -26.23
CA THR A 21 38.21 15.24 -25.03
C THR A 21 36.96 14.35 -25.17
N GLU A 22 36.69 13.90 -26.39
CA GLU A 22 35.54 13.04 -26.66
C GLU A 22 36.01 11.66 -27.15
N TYR A 23 35.69 10.65 -26.38
CA TYR A 23 35.94 9.27 -26.68
C TYR A 23 34.64 8.55 -27.05
N GLN A 24 34.48 8.16 -28.29
CA GLN A 24 33.28 7.46 -28.76
C GLN A 24 33.65 6.12 -29.38
N VAL A 25 33.23 5.04 -28.72
CA VAL A 25 33.35 3.67 -29.24
C VAL A 25 31.99 3.24 -29.76
N CYS A 26 31.86 2.98 -31.05
CA CYS A 26 30.72 2.32 -31.65
C CYS A 26 30.95 0.81 -31.66
N LEU A 27 30.41 0.09 -30.69
CA LEU A 27 30.36 -1.36 -30.69
C LEU A 27 29.00 -1.80 -31.27
N PRO A 28 28.94 -2.63 -32.32
CA PRO A 28 27.70 -3.22 -32.78
C PRO A 28 27.25 -4.25 -31.74
N MET A 29 26.47 -3.81 -30.76
CA MET A 29 25.90 -4.71 -29.75
C MET A 29 24.61 -5.32 -30.29
N ASN A 30 24.67 -6.57 -30.72
CA ASN A 30 23.47 -7.36 -30.94
C ASN A 30 23.16 -8.14 -29.66
N LEU A 31 22.16 -7.66 -28.91
CA LEU A 31 21.77 -8.25 -27.63
C LEU A 31 21.26 -9.69 -27.79
N GLU A 32 20.70 -10.03 -28.98
CA GLU A 32 20.29 -11.38 -29.30
C GLU A 32 21.48 -12.37 -29.39
N ILE A 33 22.65 -11.88 -29.71
CA ILE A 33 23.86 -12.70 -29.77
C ILE A 33 24.58 -12.74 -28.41
N ILE A 34 24.56 -11.63 -27.69
CA ILE A 34 25.30 -11.46 -26.43
C ILE A 34 24.65 -12.24 -25.28
N ILE A 35 23.32 -12.26 -25.24
CA ILE A 35 22.57 -12.95 -24.18
C ILE A 35 22.47 -14.44 -24.54
N PRO A 36 22.94 -15.37 -23.68
CA PRO A 36 22.80 -16.80 -23.90
C PRO A 36 21.36 -17.24 -24.13
N SER A 37 21.15 -18.31 -24.89
CA SER A 37 19.81 -18.83 -25.20
C SER A 37 19.06 -19.36 -23.97
N ASP A 38 19.78 -19.79 -22.97
CA ASP A 38 19.27 -20.32 -21.70
C ASP A 38 19.16 -19.27 -20.58
N GLU A 39 19.46 -17.99 -20.87
CA GLU A 39 19.34 -16.93 -19.88
C GLU A 39 17.87 -16.69 -19.49
N PRO A 40 17.53 -16.68 -18.19
CA PRO A 40 16.15 -16.52 -17.71
C PRO A 40 15.40 -15.30 -18.24
N VAL A 41 16.11 -14.25 -18.65
CA VAL A 41 15.47 -13.05 -19.24
C VAL A 41 14.74 -13.36 -20.54
N ARG A 42 15.22 -14.34 -21.33
CA ARG A 42 14.56 -14.74 -22.57
C ARG A 42 13.23 -15.44 -22.30
N LEU A 43 13.21 -16.36 -21.32
CA LEU A 43 11.98 -17.01 -20.89
C LEU A 43 10.99 -15.99 -20.36
N LEU A 44 11.44 -15.09 -19.48
CA LEU A 44 10.59 -14.03 -18.94
C LEU A 44 10.02 -13.16 -20.07
N ASN A 45 10.85 -12.78 -21.04
CA ASN A 45 10.39 -12.00 -22.18
C ASN A 45 9.33 -12.76 -23.00
N ALA A 46 9.58 -14.03 -23.33
CA ALA A 46 8.65 -14.85 -24.10
C ALA A 46 7.29 -14.99 -23.39
N VAL A 47 7.29 -15.37 -22.10
CA VAL A 47 6.07 -15.51 -21.29
C VAL A 47 5.30 -14.20 -21.21
N THR A 48 6.00 -13.09 -20.97
CA THR A 48 5.33 -11.79 -20.83
C THR A 48 4.78 -11.25 -22.14
N GLU A 49 5.30 -11.68 -23.31
CA GLU A 49 4.73 -11.33 -24.61
C GLU A 49 3.37 -12.00 -24.87
N GLU A 50 3.09 -13.14 -24.25
CA GLU A 50 1.80 -13.85 -24.40
C GLU A 50 0.67 -13.24 -23.55
N LEU A 51 1.00 -12.29 -22.64
CA LEU A 51 0.03 -11.69 -21.73
C LEU A 51 -0.79 -10.58 -22.40
N ASP A 52 -2.07 -10.51 -22.03
CA ASP A 52 -2.96 -9.43 -22.42
C ASP A 52 -2.87 -8.24 -21.45
N TYR A 53 -2.38 -7.12 -21.95
CA TYR A 53 -2.17 -5.89 -21.20
C TYR A 53 -3.33 -4.91 -21.25
N ARG A 54 -4.48 -5.24 -21.84
CA ARG A 54 -5.62 -4.31 -22.00
C ARG A 54 -6.07 -3.72 -20.68
N ARG A 55 -6.15 -4.53 -19.62
CA ARG A 55 -6.53 -4.07 -18.28
C ARG A 55 -5.52 -3.10 -17.69
N LEU A 56 -4.23 -3.37 -17.86
CA LEU A 56 -3.16 -2.48 -17.42
C LEU A 56 -3.16 -1.18 -18.25
N THR A 57 -3.28 -1.27 -19.56
CA THR A 57 -3.31 -0.11 -20.45
C THR A 57 -4.52 0.78 -20.18
N ALA A 58 -5.67 0.21 -19.79
CA ALA A 58 -6.86 0.98 -19.44
C ALA A 58 -6.68 1.91 -18.22
N THR A 59 -5.65 1.72 -17.40
CA THR A 59 -5.33 2.60 -16.27
C THR A 59 -4.65 3.89 -16.70
N TYR A 60 -4.20 4.00 -17.96
CA TYR A 60 -3.51 5.17 -18.49
C TYR A 60 -4.48 6.14 -19.15
N SER A 61 -4.24 7.43 -18.97
CA SER A 61 -4.98 8.47 -19.67
C SER A 61 -4.55 8.54 -21.14
N ARG A 62 -5.51 8.80 -22.04
CA ARG A 62 -5.21 9.08 -23.45
C ARG A 62 -4.70 10.50 -23.69
N LEU A 63 -4.78 11.35 -22.67
CA LEU A 63 -4.36 12.75 -22.72
C LEU A 63 -3.07 12.91 -21.90
N GLY A 64 -2.12 13.65 -22.42
CA GLY A 64 -0.90 13.97 -21.70
C GLY A 64 0.37 13.67 -22.48
N ARG A 65 1.49 13.58 -21.77
CA ARG A 65 2.81 13.26 -22.32
C ARG A 65 2.85 11.78 -22.74
N ILE A 66 3.62 11.47 -23.78
CA ILE A 66 3.87 10.08 -24.19
C ILE A 66 4.57 9.34 -23.04
N ASP A 67 3.89 8.32 -22.51
CA ASP A 67 4.39 7.47 -21.46
C ASP A 67 5.15 6.26 -22.02
N TYR A 68 5.91 5.59 -21.14
CA TYR A 68 6.50 4.29 -21.47
C TYR A 68 5.40 3.24 -21.63
N SER A 69 5.63 2.27 -22.54
CA SER A 69 4.72 1.13 -22.68
C SER A 69 4.50 0.42 -21.35
N PRO A 70 3.24 0.20 -20.90
CA PRO A 70 2.93 -0.53 -19.68
C PRO A 70 3.53 -1.94 -19.67
N ARG A 71 3.56 -2.62 -20.83
CA ARG A 71 4.19 -3.92 -21.03
C ARG A 71 5.69 -3.87 -20.69
N LEU A 72 6.40 -2.89 -21.22
CA LEU A 72 7.82 -2.71 -20.98
C LEU A 72 8.11 -2.44 -19.49
N LEU A 73 7.34 -1.55 -18.86
CA LEU A 73 7.48 -1.28 -17.42
C LEU A 73 7.20 -2.53 -16.56
N PHE A 74 6.21 -3.35 -16.95
CA PHE A 74 5.94 -4.61 -16.28
C PHE A 74 7.11 -5.58 -16.38
N LYS A 75 7.67 -5.79 -17.58
CA LYS A 75 8.84 -6.67 -17.81
C LYS A 75 10.02 -6.30 -16.92
N ILE A 76 10.42 -5.02 -16.94
CA ILE A 76 11.59 -4.57 -16.15
C ILE A 76 11.37 -4.67 -14.64
N VAL A 77 10.15 -4.40 -14.17
CA VAL A 77 9.81 -4.55 -12.73
C VAL A 77 9.79 -6.02 -12.34
N LEU A 78 9.18 -6.88 -13.15
CA LEU A 78 9.12 -8.32 -12.91
C LEU A 78 10.53 -8.94 -12.91
N TYR A 79 11.35 -8.59 -13.90
CA TYR A 79 12.73 -9.06 -13.97
C TYR A 79 13.57 -8.53 -12.79
N GLY A 80 13.39 -7.26 -12.40
CA GLY A 80 14.01 -6.70 -11.21
C GLY A 80 13.68 -7.53 -9.97
N CYS A 81 12.42 -7.84 -9.74
CA CYS A 81 11.98 -8.69 -8.62
C CYS A 81 12.63 -10.09 -8.67
N SER A 82 12.71 -10.73 -9.84
CA SER A 82 13.34 -12.05 -10.00
C SER A 82 14.84 -12.04 -9.68
N ARG A 83 15.49 -10.88 -9.83
CA ARG A 83 16.91 -10.68 -9.51
C ARG A 83 17.16 -10.11 -8.11
N GLY A 84 16.11 -9.98 -7.27
CA GLY A 84 16.22 -9.39 -5.94
C GLY A 84 16.39 -7.87 -5.92
N ILE A 85 16.14 -7.19 -7.05
CA ILE A 85 16.26 -5.74 -7.19
C ILE A 85 14.87 -5.13 -7.00
N TYR A 86 14.60 -4.58 -5.81
CA TYR A 86 13.29 -4.03 -5.46
C TYR A 86 13.23 -2.50 -5.50
N GLY A 87 14.36 -1.82 -5.34
CA GLY A 87 14.47 -0.37 -5.33
C GLY A 87 14.28 0.24 -6.71
N THR A 88 13.40 1.25 -6.86
CA THR A 88 13.15 1.88 -8.16
C THR A 88 14.38 2.57 -8.75
N ARG A 89 15.26 3.13 -7.89
CA ARG A 89 16.54 3.71 -8.32
C ARG A 89 17.55 2.64 -8.74
N GLU A 90 17.51 1.48 -8.10
CA GLU A 90 18.35 0.34 -8.47
C GLU A 90 17.90 -0.26 -9.79
N ILE A 91 16.58 -0.37 -10.03
CA ILE A 91 16.03 -0.80 -11.33
C ILE A 91 16.41 0.20 -12.42
N GLU A 92 16.29 1.51 -12.18
CA GLU A 92 16.73 2.55 -13.12
C GLU A 92 18.22 2.39 -13.48
N ARG A 93 19.08 2.15 -12.47
CA ARG A 93 20.52 1.90 -12.69
C ARG A 93 20.74 0.62 -13.49
N ALA A 94 20.05 -0.47 -13.11
CA ALA A 94 20.16 -1.75 -13.83
C ALA A 94 19.73 -1.62 -15.30
N CYS A 95 18.73 -0.81 -15.61
CA CYS A 95 18.32 -0.51 -16.99
C CYS A 95 19.40 0.20 -17.81
N ARG A 96 20.37 0.86 -17.16
CA ARG A 96 21.48 1.56 -17.83
C ARG A 96 22.75 0.72 -17.91
N GLU A 97 22.95 -0.21 -16.99
CA GLU A 97 24.22 -0.91 -16.77
C GLU A 97 24.17 -2.39 -17.11
N ASN A 98 22.98 -3.01 -17.08
CA ASN A 98 22.83 -4.46 -17.23
C ASN A 98 22.22 -4.82 -18.60
N VAL A 99 22.91 -5.67 -19.33
CA VAL A 99 22.55 -6.10 -20.71
C VAL A 99 21.17 -6.75 -20.76
N ASN A 100 20.78 -7.54 -19.74
CA ASN A 100 19.48 -8.20 -19.70
C ASN A 100 18.33 -7.19 -19.54
N PHE A 101 18.54 -6.12 -18.76
CA PHE A 101 17.56 -5.03 -18.69
C PHE A 101 17.50 -4.23 -20.00
N MET A 102 18.65 -4.01 -20.63
CA MET A 102 18.69 -3.35 -21.95
C MET A 102 17.94 -4.15 -23.02
N TYR A 103 18.04 -5.48 -22.97
CA TYR A 103 17.28 -6.38 -23.84
C TYR A 103 15.77 -6.19 -23.66
N LEU A 104 15.27 -6.16 -22.40
CA LEU A 104 13.86 -5.94 -22.11
C LEU A 104 13.36 -4.54 -22.49
N LEU A 105 14.27 -3.56 -22.58
CA LEU A 105 13.93 -2.20 -23.00
C LEU A 105 13.67 -2.07 -24.52
N GLU A 106 14.01 -3.09 -25.32
CA GLU A 106 13.73 -3.12 -26.76
C GLU A 106 14.21 -1.84 -27.48
N GLY A 107 15.38 -1.31 -27.09
CA GLY A 107 15.93 -0.07 -27.65
C GLY A 107 15.34 1.23 -27.13
N HIS A 108 14.40 1.18 -26.20
CA HIS A 108 13.87 2.37 -25.55
C HIS A 108 14.87 2.92 -24.50
N ARG A 109 14.75 4.21 -24.21
CA ARG A 109 15.54 4.83 -23.14
C ARG A 109 15.15 4.23 -21.79
N PRO A 110 16.12 4.08 -20.85
CA PRO A 110 15.82 3.66 -19.48
C PRO A 110 14.80 4.60 -18.82
N PRO A 111 13.73 4.07 -18.21
CA PRO A 111 12.79 4.90 -17.45
C PRO A 111 13.45 5.39 -16.17
N ASP A 112 13.07 6.59 -15.72
CA ASP A 112 13.52 7.12 -14.44
C ASP A 112 12.80 6.41 -13.26
N HIS A 113 13.39 6.51 -12.07
CA HIS A 113 12.85 5.88 -10.87
C HIS A 113 11.47 6.40 -10.48
N ASN A 114 11.10 7.64 -10.82
CA ASN A 114 9.77 8.18 -10.54
C ASN A 114 8.72 7.57 -11.47
N THR A 115 9.06 7.34 -12.74
CA THR A 115 8.19 6.62 -13.70
C THR A 115 7.94 5.20 -13.20
N ILE A 116 8.99 4.48 -12.77
CA ILE A 116 8.85 3.13 -12.20
C ILE A 116 8.03 3.15 -10.91
N ALA A 117 8.25 4.12 -10.02
CA ALA A 117 7.51 4.26 -8.77
C ALA A 117 6.02 4.55 -9.02
N ARG A 118 5.71 5.44 -9.97
CA ARG A 118 4.33 5.75 -10.36
C ARG A 118 3.64 4.53 -10.96
N PHE A 119 4.29 3.82 -11.87
CA PHE A 119 3.80 2.58 -12.43
C PHE A 119 3.42 1.57 -11.35
N ARG A 120 4.33 1.30 -10.40
CA ARG A 120 4.10 0.36 -9.29
C ARG A 120 2.98 0.79 -8.35
N LYS A 121 2.78 2.09 -8.15
CA LYS A 121 1.80 2.62 -7.20
C LYS A 121 0.42 2.83 -7.82
N GLU A 122 0.38 3.36 -9.06
CA GLU A 122 -0.85 3.90 -9.65
C GLU A 122 -1.45 2.99 -10.73
N HIS A 123 -0.66 2.11 -11.36
CA HIS A 123 -1.11 1.29 -12.48
C HIS A 123 -1.10 -0.20 -12.17
N LEU A 124 0.03 -0.73 -11.71
CA LEU A 124 0.22 -2.16 -11.49
C LEU A 124 -0.80 -2.79 -10.52
N PRO A 125 -1.22 -2.17 -9.42
CA PRO A 125 -2.16 -2.77 -8.48
C PRO A 125 -3.52 -3.15 -9.08
N TYR A 126 -3.94 -2.47 -10.15
CA TYR A 126 -5.22 -2.74 -10.82
C TYR A 126 -5.16 -3.92 -11.80
N ALA A 127 -3.98 -4.37 -12.18
CA ALA A 127 -3.78 -5.38 -13.21
C ALA A 127 -2.94 -6.58 -12.77
N VAL A 128 -2.15 -6.48 -11.68
CA VAL A 128 -1.20 -7.52 -11.28
C VAL A 128 -1.87 -8.87 -11.01
N GLU A 129 -3.06 -8.86 -10.45
CA GLU A 129 -3.83 -10.10 -10.20
C GLU A 129 -4.32 -10.75 -11.49
N ASP A 130 -4.77 -9.94 -12.44
CA ASP A 130 -5.17 -10.40 -13.75
C ASP A 130 -3.99 -11.00 -14.54
N LEU A 131 -2.84 -10.35 -14.52
CA LEU A 131 -1.60 -10.83 -15.13
C LEU A 131 -1.14 -12.15 -14.49
N LEU A 132 -1.21 -12.27 -13.16
CA LEU A 132 -0.91 -13.54 -12.47
C LEU A 132 -1.86 -14.66 -12.93
N ASN A 133 -3.16 -14.38 -13.03
CA ASN A 133 -4.14 -15.36 -13.49
C ASN A 133 -3.88 -15.80 -14.93
N GLN A 134 -3.44 -14.90 -15.80
CA GLN A 134 -3.06 -15.23 -17.16
C GLN A 134 -1.81 -16.13 -17.17
N MET A 135 -0.79 -15.83 -16.36
CA MET A 135 0.39 -16.69 -16.22
C MET A 135 0.01 -18.09 -15.74
N VAL A 136 -0.87 -18.22 -14.76
CA VAL A 136 -1.37 -19.54 -14.30
C VAL A 136 -2.08 -20.29 -15.41
N LYS A 137 -2.89 -19.62 -16.24
CA LYS A 137 -3.54 -20.25 -17.41
C LYS A 137 -2.52 -20.76 -18.44
N LEU A 138 -1.45 -20.01 -18.67
CA LEU A 138 -0.35 -20.46 -19.54
C LEU A 138 0.33 -21.72 -18.96
N LEU A 139 0.59 -21.76 -17.66
CA LEU A 139 1.16 -22.94 -16.98
C LEU A 139 0.25 -24.17 -17.10
N VAL A 140 -1.09 -23.97 -17.02
CA VAL A 140 -2.05 -25.04 -17.26
C VAL A 140 -2.01 -25.51 -18.72
N GLN A 141 -1.95 -24.59 -19.66
CA GLN A 141 -1.86 -24.93 -21.10
C GLN A 141 -0.57 -25.68 -21.46
N TRP A 142 0.53 -25.39 -20.77
CA TRP A 142 1.81 -26.08 -20.93
C TRP A 142 1.89 -27.41 -20.19
N GLY A 143 0.85 -27.77 -19.40
CA GLY A 143 0.80 -29.01 -18.63
C GLY A 143 1.60 -29.00 -17.34
N GLU A 144 2.13 -27.83 -16.92
CA GLU A 144 2.87 -27.68 -15.66
C GLU A 144 1.96 -27.70 -14.43
N ILE A 145 0.72 -27.29 -14.58
CA ILE A 145 -0.32 -27.29 -13.54
C ILE A 145 -1.53 -28.10 -13.99
N SER A 146 -1.97 -29.05 -13.13
CA SER A 146 -3.25 -29.74 -13.28
C SER A 146 -4.08 -29.58 -12.01
N PHE A 147 -5.24 -28.93 -12.12
CA PHE A 147 -6.19 -28.78 -11.00
C PHE A 147 -7.01 -30.05 -10.72
N GLU A 148 -7.05 -30.99 -11.66
CA GLU A 148 -7.74 -32.28 -11.51
C GLU A 148 -6.91 -33.28 -10.73
N GLU A 149 -5.62 -33.35 -11.02
CA GLU A 149 -4.69 -34.30 -10.42
C GLU A 149 -4.11 -33.80 -9.11
N SER A 150 -3.82 -32.51 -9.01
CA SER A 150 -3.12 -31.89 -7.89
C SER A 150 -4.06 -31.20 -6.90
N ALA A 151 -3.69 -31.17 -5.63
CA ALA A 151 -4.36 -30.38 -4.62
C ALA A 151 -3.78 -28.96 -4.56
N VAL A 152 -4.60 -27.99 -4.20
CA VAL A 152 -4.18 -26.63 -3.87
C VAL A 152 -3.74 -26.59 -2.41
N PHE A 153 -2.51 -26.20 -2.17
CA PHE A 153 -1.98 -26.00 -0.82
C PHE A 153 -2.07 -24.51 -0.47
N ILE A 154 -2.65 -24.21 0.70
CA ILE A 154 -2.75 -22.83 1.19
C ILE A 154 -1.96 -22.72 2.49
N ASP A 155 -1.00 -21.83 2.53
CA ASP A 155 -0.27 -21.44 3.74
C ASP A 155 -0.29 -19.93 3.94
N GLY A 156 -0.29 -19.52 5.20
CA GLY A 156 -0.26 -18.13 5.61
C GLY A 156 1.05 -17.77 6.30
N THR A 157 1.60 -16.63 5.95
CA THR A 157 2.75 -16.05 6.63
C THR A 157 2.45 -14.61 7.04
N LYS A 158 3.16 -14.13 8.08
CA LYS A 158 3.04 -12.76 8.56
C LYS A 158 4.28 -11.98 8.14
N ILE A 159 4.06 -10.90 7.37
CA ILE A 159 5.13 -10.04 6.88
C ILE A 159 5.12 -8.75 7.68
N GLU A 160 6.28 -8.38 8.25
CA GLU A 160 6.46 -7.11 8.96
C GLU A 160 6.38 -5.96 7.97
N ALA A 161 5.54 -4.97 8.26
CA ALA A 161 5.41 -3.77 7.45
C ALA A 161 6.55 -2.79 7.75
N ASN A 162 6.95 -2.02 6.73
CA ASN A 162 7.89 -0.91 6.91
C ASN A 162 7.19 0.28 7.60
N ALA A 163 6.75 0.05 8.85
CA ALA A 163 6.02 1.02 9.66
C ALA A 163 6.68 1.18 11.02
N ASN A 164 6.52 2.36 11.62
CA ASN A 164 7.09 2.63 12.93
C ASN A 164 6.40 1.78 14.01
N ARG A 165 7.18 0.93 14.71
CA ARG A 165 6.73 0.00 15.75
C ARG A 165 6.08 0.71 16.93
N TYR A 166 6.40 1.96 17.21
CA TYR A 166 5.92 2.72 18.37
C TYR A 166 4.75 3.66 18.01
N SER A 167 4.33 3.73 16.77
CA SER A 167 3.25 4.61 16.32
C SER A 167 1.87 3.91 16.32
N PHE A 168 1.63 3.02 17.28
CA PHE A 168 0.39 2.26 17.38
C PHE A 168 -0.78 3.08 17.94
N VAL A 169 -1.98 2.78 17.44
CA VAL A 169 -3.25 3.26 17.96
C VAL A 169 -4.14 2.05 18.29
N TRP A 170 -4.56 1.96 19.55
CA TRP A 170 -5.43 0.88 20.02
C TRP A 170 -6.88 1.36 20.08
N LYS A 171 -7.79 0.66 19.39
CA LYS A 171 -9.22 0.97 19.34
C LYS A 171 -9.82 1.10 20.74
N THR A 172 -9.56 0.13 21.61
CA THR A 172 -10.07 0.13 22.98
C THR A 172 -9.59 1.33 23.81
N ALA A 173 -8.35 1.75 23.63
CA ALA A 173 -7.81 2.93 24.33
C ALA A 173 -8.44 4.23 23.81
N VAL A 174 -8.64 4.34 22.48
CA VAL A 174 -9.31 5.50 21.88
C VAL A 174 -10.76 5.58 22.30
N THR A 175 -11.50 4.46 22.29
CA THR A 175 -12.91 4.40 22.72
C THR A 175 -13.05 4.80 24.18
N LYS A 176 -12.19 4.31 25.06
CA LYS A 176 -12.17 4.72 26.49
C LYS A 176 -11.88 6.21 26.66
N ARG A 177 -10.95 6.78 25.89
CA ARG A 177 -10.64 8.22 25.91
C ARG A 177 -11.79 9.06 25.40
N GLN A 178 -12.48 8.58 24.36
CA GLN A 178 -13.67 9.24 23.79
C GLN A 178 -14.82 9.28 24.82
N ALA A 179 -15.08 8.15 25.49
CA ALA A 179 -16.10 8.08 26.54
C ALA A 179 -15.81 9.06 27.70
N LYS A 180 -14.57 9.03 28.23
CA LYS A 180 -14.14 9.97 29.28
C LYS A 180 -14.24 11.43 28.84
N LEU A 181 -13.92 11.73 27.58
CA LEU A 181 -14.09 13.09 27.05
C LEU A 181 -15.56 13.46 26.98
N GLY A 182 -16.45 12.54 26.62
CA GLY A 182 -17.90 12.74 26.61
C GLY A 182 -18.44 13.09 28.01
N GLU A 183 -18.05 12.33 29.03
CA GLU A 183 -18.39 12.59 30.43
C GLU A 183 -17.89 13.98 30.90
N LYS A 184 -16.63 14.28 30.59
CA LYS A 184 -16.04 15.60 30.91
C LYS A 184 -16.80 16.75 30.24
N ILE A 185 -17.16 16.60 28.97
CA ILE A 185 -17.93 17.63 28.25
C ILE A 185 -19.31 17.79 28.89
N ALA A 186 -19.97 16.70 29.29
CA ALA A 186 -21.28 16.77 29.92
C ALA A 186 -21.23 17.52 31.25
N GLU A 187 -20.18 17.39 32.02
CA GLU A 187 -20.02 18.07 33.29
C GLU A 187 -19.56 19.55 33.14
N GLU A 188 -18.57 19.80 32.26
CA GLU A 188 -17.94 21.12 32.15
C GLU A 188 -18.70 22.09 31.25
N LEU A 189 -19.41 21.60 30.21
CA LEU A 189 -20.08 22.44 29.24
C LEU A 189 -21.13 23.39 29.83
N PRO A 190 -22.03 22.96 30.74
CA PRO A 190 -22.99 23.87 31.38
C PRO A 190 -22.29 24.99 32.15
N LYS A 191 -21.30 24.66 32.97
CA LYS A 191 -20.50 25.62 33.76
C LYS A 191 -19.77 26.65 32.88
N LEU A 192 -19.22 26.21 31.73
CA LEU A 192 -18.57 27.08 30.76
C LEU A 192 -19.55 28.04 30.08
N LEU A 193 -20.76 27.58 29.77
CA LEU A 193 -21.75 28.41 29.14
C LEU A 193 -22.34 29.45 30.10
N GLU A 194 -22.57 29.10 31.35
CA GLU A 194 -22.93 30.04 32.41
C GLU A 194 -21.86 31.11 32.59
N ALA A 195 -20.58 30.72 32.71
CA ALA A 195 -19.45 31.64 32.85
C ALA A 195 -19.24 32.54 31.62
N SER A 196 -19.77 32.15 30.46
CA SER A 196 -19.71 32.97 29.23
C SER A 196 -20.75 34.08 29.20
N ALA A 197 -21.74 34.09 30.08
CA ALA A 197 -22.85 35.06 30.17
C ALA A 197 -23.61 35.25 28.85
N THR A 198 -23.67 34.25 27.99
CA THR A 198 -24.27 34.34 26.65
C THR A 198 -25.73 33.96 26.58
N GLY A 199 -26.30 33.40 27.66
CA GLY A 199 -27.68 32.87 27.71
C GLY A 199 -27.89 31.60 26.86
N ILE A 200 -26.84 31.01 26.34
CA ILE A 200 -26.92 29.78 25.52
C ILE A 200 -26.97 28.56 26.45
N VAL A 201 -27.95 27.69 26.23
CA VAL A 201 -28.13 26.45 27.01
C VAL A 201 -27.37 25.29 26.40
N ALA A 202 -26.81 24.45 27.26
CA ALA A 202 -26.12 23.23 26.82
C ALA A 202 -27.09 22.22 26.19
N PRO A 203 -26.70 21.55 25.09
CA PRO A 203 -27.52 20.52 24.47
C PRO A 203 -27.60 19.28 25.37
N TYR A 204 -28.80 18.70 25.53
CA TYR A 204 -29.02 17.50 26.33
C TYR A 204 -28.20 16.29 25.86
N ILE A 205 -28.04 16.14 24.55
CA ILE A 205 -27.15 15.09 23.97
C ILE A 205 -25.96 15.74 23.32
N ILE A 206 -24.75 15.32 23.70
CA ILE A 206 -23.48 15.84 23.19
C ILE A 206 -23.08 15.07 21.95
N THR A 207 -23.16 15.73 20.81
CA THR A 207 -22.65 15.23 19.53
C THR A 207 -21.70 16.23 18.88
N VAL A 208 -20.81 15.76 18.01
CA VAL A 208 -19.92 16.65 17.25
C VAL A 208 -20.70 17.70 16.47
N GLN A 209 -21.86 17.34 15.91
CA GLN A 209 -22.68 18.27 15.15
C GLN A 209 -23.29 19.36 16.05
N ARG A 210 -23.79 18.96 17.22
CA ARG A 210 -24.34 19.91 18.20
C ARG A 210 -23.29 20.84 18.77
N LEU A 211 -22.11 20.33 19.08
CA LEU A 211 -20.97 21.16 19.49
C LEU A 211 -20.50 22.13 18.39
N LYS A 212 -20.56 21.72 17.12
CA LYS A 212 -20.29 22.63 15.98
C LYS A 212 -21.34 23.74 15.87
N LYS A 213 -22.63 23.43 16.07
CA LYS A 213 -23.69 24.42 16.08
C LYS A 213 -23.50 25.38 17.25
N LEU A 214 -23.28 24.87 18.45
CA LEU A 214 -23.00 25.66 19.65
C LEU A 214 -21.82 26.62 19.44
N ARG A 215 -20.71 26.11 18.87
CA ARG A 215 -19.56 26.94 18.51
C ARG A 215 -19.94 28.09 17.57
N LYS A 216 -20.77 27.84 16.54
CA LYS A 216 -21.26 28.91 15.65
C LYS A 216 -22.05 29.99 16.41
N CYS A 217 -22.94 29.57 17.33
CA CYS A 217 -23.69 30.51 18.15
C CYS A 217 -22.76 31.35 19.03
N LEU A 218 -21.73 30.77 19.64
CA LEU A 218 -20.76 31.52 20.46
C LEU A 218 -19.94 32.49 19.62
N TYR A 219 -19.56 32.12 18.38
CA TYR A 219 -18.89 33.06 17.48
C TYR A 219 -19.80 34.19 17.01
N ALA A 220 -21.11 33.96 16.81
CA ALA A 220 -22.05 35.01 16.53
C ALA A 220 -22.15 35.98 17.70
N LYS A 221 -22.24 35.47 18.93
CA LYS A 221 -22.23 36.31 20.16
C LYS A 221 -20.94 37.11 20.31
N LYS A 222 -19.78 36.52 19.96
CA LYS A 222 -18.52 37.25 19.92
C LYS A 222 -18.59 38.47 18.99
N THR A 223 -19.18 38.31 17.81
CA THR A 223 -19.33 39.38 16.83
C THR A 223 -20.30 40.46 17.32
N GLU A 224 -21.44 40.04 17.91
CA GLU A 224 -22.44 40.97 18.50
C GLU A 224 -21.85 41.80 19.63
N THR A 225 -21.03 41.21 20.50
CA THR A 225 -20.42 41.88 21.66
C THR A 225 -19.12 42.58 21.36
N ASN A 226 -18.65 42.57 20.10
CA ASN A 226 -17.35 43.11 19.68
C ASN A 226 -16.16 42.64 20.58
N THR A 227 -16.23 41.44 21.12
CA THR A 227 -15.23 40.93 22.06
C THR A 227 -13.95 40.58 21.34
N THR A 228 -12.84 41.26 21.67
CA THR A 228 -11.51 40.93 21.16
C THR A 228 -10.87 39.82 21.98
N PHE A 229 -10.25 38.85 21.29
CA PHE A 229 -9.59 37.74 21.97
C PHE A 229 -8.16 38.13 22.35
N VAL A 230 -7.82 37.92 23.60
CA VAL A 230 -6.50 38.20 24.13
C VAL A 230 -5.58 36.98 23.92
N LYS A 231 -4.37 37.21 23.42
CA LYS A 231 -3.35 36.19 23.22
C LYS A 231 -2.15 36.46 24.15
N GLY A 232 -1.52 35.39 24.59
CA GLY A 232 -0.30 35.44 25.40
C GLY A 232 -0.49 35.05 26.87
N LYS A 233 0.64 34.85 27.57
CA LYS A 233 0.67 34.52 29.01
C LYS A 233 0.44 35.83 29.81
N GLY A 234 -0.33 35.73 30.93
CA GLY A 234 -0.56 36.86 31.83
C GLY A 234 -1.81 37.72 31.55
N HIS A 235 -2.54 37.46 30.46
CA HIS A 235 -3.79 38.16 30.17
C HIS A 235 -5.02 37.36 30.62
N HIS A 236 -5.98 38.03 31.26
CA HIS A 236 -7.23 37.41 31.67
C HIS A 236 -8.13 37.21 30.45
N LYS A 237 -8.45 35.94 30.12
CA LYS A 237 -9.37 35.60 29.05
C LYS A 237 -10.83 35.76 29.55
N SER A 238 -11.69 36.35 28.72
CA SER A 238 -13.11 36.43 28.99
C SER A 238 -13.73 35.00 29.07
N GLY A 239 -14.86 34.90 29.77
CA GLY A 239 -15.63 33.64 29.83
C GLY A 239 -16.02 33.11 28.44
N LEU A 240 -16.40 34.00 27.53
CA LEU A 240 -16.74 33.66 26.14
C LEU A 240 -15.50 33.12 25.38
N GLN A 241 -14.35 33.75 25.55
CA GLN A 241 -13.09 33.24 24.92
C GLN A 241 -12.73 31.85 25.42
N LYS A 242 -12.77 31.61 26.75
CA LYS A 242 -12.52 30.31 27.36
C LYS A 242 -13.47 29.24 26.81
N ALA A 243 -14.76 29.55 26.73
CA ALA A 243 -15.79 28.64 26.20
C ALA A 243 -15.48 28.24 24.74
N ILE A 244 -15.19 29.20 23.88
CA ILE A 244 -14.86 28.93 22.46
C ILE A 244 -13.60 28.11 22.32
N GLU A 245 -12.53 28.46 23.03
CA GLU A 245 -11.25 27.73 22.97
C GLU A 245 -11.41 26.29 23.47
N THR A 246 -12.11 26.07 24.56
CA THR A 246 -12.35 24.74 25.12
C THR A 246 -13.20 23.87 24.21
N ILE A 247 -14.27 24.44 23.62
CA ILE A 247 -15.11 23.73 22.67
C ILE A 247 -14.32 23.39 21.39
N ASN A 248 -13.42 24.26 20.94
CA ASN A 248 -12.56 23.96 19.81
C ASN A 248 -11.63 22.77 20.13
N ASP A 249 -10.97 22.75 21.30
CA ASP A 249 -10.12 21.64 21.75
C ASP A 249 -10.90 20.32 21.83
N TRP A 250 -12.12 20.34 22.38
CA TRP A 250 -12.98 19.16 22.43
C TRP A 250 -13.38 18.68 21.04
N LEU A 251 -13.73 19.60 20.14
CA LEU A 251 -14.07 19.25 18.75
C LEU A 251 -12.89 18.63 18.00
N GLU A 252 -11.68 19.13 18.18
CA GLU A 252 -10.48 18.55 17.57
C GLU A 252 -10.20 17.15 18.12
N LYS A 253 -10.28 16.96 19.43
CA LYS A 253 -10.11 15.65 20.08
C LYS A 253 -11.16 14.65 19.61
N LEU A 254 -12.45 15.04 19.60
CA LEU A 254 -13.53 14.16 19.13
C LEU A 254 -13.39 13.80 17.66
N LYS A 255 -13.02 14.73 16.79
CA LYS A 255 -12.75 14.45 15.38
C LYS A 255 -11.62 13.45 15.23
N ARG A 256 -10.51 13.62 15.97
CA ARG A 256 -9.38 12.70 15.95
C ARG A 256 -9.79 11.31 16.43
N TYR A 257 -10.51 11.19 17.54
CA TYR A 257 -10.96 9.89 18.05
C TYR A 257 -11.92 9.20 17.08
N ASN A 258 -12.83 9.94 16.47
CA ASN A 258 -13.75 9.40 15.45
C ASN A 258 -12.96 8.90 14.21
N LEU A 259 -11.95 9.66 13.78
CA LEU A 259 -11.07 9.24 12.68
C LEU A 259 -10.28 7.97 13.04
N ASP A 260 -9.67 7.95 14.23
CA ASP A 260 -8.91 6.78 14.70
C ASP A 260 -9.79 5.52 14.78
N ILE A 261 -11.03 5.66 15.27
CA ILE A 261 -12.00 4.54 15.33
C ILE A 261 -12.41 4.10 13.92
N HIS A 262 -12.62 5.06 13.01
CA HIS A 262 -12.98 4.77 11.63
C HIS A 262 -11.86 4.03 10.89
N ILE A 263 -10.60 4.46 11.04
CA ILE A 263 -9.43 3.78 10.48
C ILE A 263 -9.28 2.37 11.06
N CYS A 264 -9.51 2.20 12.35
CA CYS A 264 -9.49 0.86 12.95
C CYS A 264 -10.53 -0.07 12.31
N GLY A 265 -11.73 0.42 11.96
CA GLY A 265 -12.83 -0.42 11.50
C GLY A 265 -13.11 -1.58 12.47
N GLU A 266 -13.05 -2.81 11.99
CA GLU A 266 -13.18 -4.01 12.84
C GLU A 266 -11.87 -4.44 13.53
N ARG A 267 -10.73 -3.88 13.12
CA ARG A 267 -9.42 -4.16 13.68
C ARG A 267 -9.26 -3.60 15.09
N ASN A 268 -8.39 -4.21 15.88
CA ASN A 268 -8.09 -3.75 17.25
C ASN A 268 -7.06 -2.62 17.30
N SER A 269 -6.29 -2.45 16.24
CA SER A 269 -5.20 -1.47 16.18
C SER A 269 -4.82 -1.13 14.74
N TYR A 270 -4.13 0.00 14.58
CA TYR A 270 -3.44 0.37 13.34
C TYR A 270 -2.15 1.14 13.65
N SER A 271 -1.26 1.31 12.66
CA SER A 271 -0.09 2.18 12.78
C SER A 271 -0.38 3.55 12.15
N LYS A 272 0.08 4.64 12.78
CA LYS A 272 -0.05 6.00 12.21
C LYS A 272 0.76 6.19 10.94
N THR A 273 1.84 5.46 10.77
CA THR A 273 2.71 5.53 9.59
C THR A 273 2.22 4.68 8.44
N ASP A 274 1.43 3.64 8.73
CA ASP A 274 0.77 2.79 7.76
C ASP A 274 -0.61 2.39 8.32
N PRO A 275 -1.70 3.07 7.93
CA PRO A 275 -3.04 2.82 8.46
C PRO A 275 -3.61 1.45 8.10
N ASP A 276 -3.08 0.77 7.09
CA ASP A 276 -3.61 -0.49 6.60
C ASP A 276 -3.11 -1.69 7.41
N VAL A 277 -1.99 -1.56 8.14
CA VAL A 277 -1.45 -2.65 8.95
C VAL A 277 -2.14 -2.80 10.29
N THR A 278 -2.05 -4.01 10.83
CA THR A 278 -2.46 -4.33 12.21
C THR A 278 -1.26 -4.83 13.01
N PHE A 279 -1.22 -4.52 14.29
CA PHE A 279 -0.18 -5.06 15.19
C PHE A 279 -0.49 -6.51 15.52
N MET A 280 0.44 -7.41 15.20
CA MET A 280 0.30 -8.86 15.37
C MET A 280 1.61 -9.51 15.81
N HIS A 281 1.53 -10.72 16.37
CA HIS A 281 2.70 -11.55 16.61
C HIS A 281 3.21 -12.12 15.30
N MET A 282 4.50 -11.97 15.03
CA MET A 282 5.16 -12.60 13.90
C MET A 282 5.37 -14.10 14.14
N LYS A 283 5.36 -14.93 13.08
CA LYS A 283 5.71 -16.36 13.19
C LYS A 283 7.18 -16.52 13.61
N GLU A 284 8.06 -15.69 13.08
CA GLU A 284 9.48 -15.67 13.42
C GLU A 284 9.78 -14.59 14.44
N ASP A 285 9.53 -14.90 15.71
CA ASP A 285 10.00 -14.07 16.83
C ASP A 285 11.30 -14.66 17.37
N HIS A 286 12.42 -14.32 16.73
CA HIS A 286 13.76 -14.80 17.13
C HIS A 286 14.11 -14.48 18.58
N MET A 287 13.56 -13.39 19.12
CA MET A 287 13.78 -12.95 20.49
C MET A 287 12.81 -13.60 21.50
N LYS A 288 11.78 -14.30 21.00
CA LYS A 288 10.72 -14.93 21.82
C LYS A 288 10.12 -14.02 22.90
N ASN A 289 10.13 -12.70 22.65
CA ASN A 289 9.66 -11.70 23.58
C ASN A 289 8.16 -11.37 23.43
N GLY A 290 7.47 -12.01 22.50
CA GLY A 290 6.05 -11.80 22.24
C GLY A 290 5.69 -10.39 21.76
N GLN A 291 6.66 -9.63 21.26
CA GLN A 291 6.44 -8.27 20.82
C GLN A 291 5.50 -8.22 19.60
N LEU A 292 4.49 -7.35 19.70
CA LEU A 292 3.61 -7.07 18.57
C LEU A 292 4.33 -6.15 17.59
N LYS A 293 4.29 -6.54 16.30
CA LYS A 293 4.85 -5.74 15.20
C LYS A 293 3.74 -5.37 14.21
N PRO A 294 3.84 -4.20 13.55
CA PRO A 294 2.93 -3.86 12.46
C PRO A 294 3.17 -4.81 11.29
N GLY A 295 2.12 -5.41 10.75
CA GLY A 295 2.29 -6.38 9.69
C GLY A 295 1.01 -6.72 8.96
N TYR A 296 1.22 -7.48 7.90
CA TYR A 296 0.18 -8.07 7.05
C TYR A 296 0.18 -9.58 7.22
N ASN A 297 -0.99 -10.16 7.16
CA ASN A 297 -1.17 -11.61 7.00
C ASN A 297 -1.30 -11.90 5.51
N VAL A 298 -0.34 -12.63 4.96
CA VAL A 298 -0.26 -12.99 3.54
C VAL A 298 -0.51 -14.47 3.43
N ASN A 299 -1.59 -14.85 2.75
CA ASN A 299 -1.89 -16.23 2.42
C ASN A 299 -1.53 -16.47 0.96
N VAL A 300 -0.88 -17.58 0.69
CA VAL A 300 -0.43 -17.98 -0.65
C VAL A 300 -1.03 -19.34 -0.98
N ALA A 301 -1.53 -19.47 -2.20
CA ALA A 301 -2.01 -20.74 -2.73
C ALA A 301 -1.03 -21.26 -3.78
N THR A 302 -0.66 -22.53 -3.67
CA THR A 302 0.28 -23.20 -4.57
C THR A 302 -0.29 -24.50 -5.12
N VAL A 303 0.08 -24.84 -6.35
CA VAL A 303 -0.16 -26.13 -7.01
C VAL A 303 1.12 -26.53 -7.73
N SER A 304 1.59 -27.76 -7.54
CA SER A 304 2.82 -28.25 -8.21
C SER A 304 3.99 -27.25 -8.10
N GLU A 305 4.20 -26.67 -6.90
CA GLU A 305 5.23 -25.67 -6.58
C GLU A 305 5.02 -24.27 -7.20
N TYR A 306 4.01 -24.09 -8.06
CA TYR A 306 3.68 -22.78 -8.62
C TYR A 306 2.69 -22.01 -7.76
N ILE A 307 2.90 -20.70 -7.61
CA ILE A 307 1.97 -19.80 -6.93
C ILE A 307 0.80 -19.49 -7.88
N ILE A 308 -0.41 -19.88 -7.49
CA ILE A 308 -1.63 -19.64 -8.27
C ILE A 308 -2.45 -18.45 -7.78
N GLY A 309 -2.19 -17.98 -6.56
CA GLY A 309 -2.89 -16.82 -6.01
C GLY A 309 -2.37 -16.41 -4.64
N ASN A 310 -2.75 -15.22 -4.24
CA ASN A 310 -2.44 -14.68 -2.92
C ASN A 310 -3.62 -13.90 -2.35
N TYR A 311 -3.62 -13.76 -1.02
CA TYR A 311 -4.58 -12.94 -0.29
C TYR A 311 -3.89 -12.21 0.85
N ILE A 312 -3.88 -10.89 0.78
CA ILE A 312 -3.24 -10.02 1.79
C ILE A 312 -4.34 -9.45 2.67
N SER A 313 -4.20 -9.63 3.98
CA SER A 313 -5.16 -9.15 4.97
C SER A 313 -4.45 -8.47 6.15
N ALA A 314 -5.16 -7.56 6.79
CA ALA A 314 -4.78 -7.02 8.08
C ALA A 314 -5.27 -7.86 9.27
N ASP A 315 -5.96 -8.97 9.04
CA ASP A 315 -6.43 -9.89 10.08
C ASP A 315 -5.26 -10.66 10.71
N ARG A 316 -5.31 -10.83 12.03
CA ARG A 316 -4.24 -11.49 12.78
C ARG A 316 -4.25 -13.01 12.66
N THR A 317 -5.38 -13.59 12.26
CA THR A 317 -5.65 -15.03 12.27
C THR A 317 -6.02 -15.54 10.90
N ASP A 318 -5.50 -16.70 10.56
CA ASP A 318 -5.73 -17.34 9.26
C ASP A 318 -7.19 -17.83 9.11
N THR A 319 -7.86 -18.14 10.23
CA THR A 319 -9.28 -18.56 10.24
C THR A 319 -10.24 -17.55 9.61
N LYS A 320 -9.91 -16.24 9.66
CA LYS A 320 -10.74 -15.21 9.04
C LYS A 320 -10.43 -14.99 7.55
N THR A 321 -9.20 -15.29 7.15
CA THR A 321 -8.73 -15.06 5.78
C THR A 321 -9.07 -16.22 4.84
N PHE A 322 -9.25 -17.42 5.39
CA PHE A 322 -9.44 -18.65 4.61
C PHE A 322 -10.65 -18.58 3.67
N ILE A 323 -11.84 -18.34 4.21
CA ILE A 323 -13.07 -18.35 3.39
C ILE A 323 -13.06 -17.26 2.30
N PRO A 324 -12.69 -15.99 2.59
CA PRO A 324 -12.53 -14.98 1.54
C PRO A 324 -11.52 -15.37 0.48
N PHE A 325 -10.38 -15.94 0.88
CA PHE A 325 -9.36 -16.39 -0.06
C PHE A 325 -9.80 -17.56 -0.91
N LEU A 326 -10.41 -18.57 -0.31
CA LEU A 326 -10.94 -19.72 -1.04
C LEU A 326 -11.99 -19.31 -2.08
N LYS A 327 -12.93 -18.43 -1.71
CA LYS A 327 -13.89 -17.87 -2.66
C LYS A 327 -13.21 -17.16 -3.83
N LYS A 328 -12.16 -16.39 -3.54
CA LYS A 328 -11.36 -15.71 -4.56
C LYS A 328 -10.74 -16.73 -5.51
N LEU A 329 -10.09 -17.76 -4.99
CA LEU A 329 -9.45 -18.81 -5.78
C LEU A 329 -10.45 -19.59 -6.65
N CYS A 330 -11.58 -20.03 -6.09
CA CYS A 330 -12.62 -20.75 -6.83
C CYS A 330 -13.26 -19.91 -7.94
N ASN A 331 -13.28 -18.59 -7.82
CA ASN A 331 -13.74 -17.70 -8.89
C ASN A 331 -12.73 -17.57 -10.05
N MET A 332 -11.46 -17.85 -9.79
CA MET A 332 -10.39 -17.69 -10.77
C MET A 332 -9.95 -19.02 -11.41
N HIS A 333 -9.99 -20.09 -10.64
CA HIS A 333 -9.47 -21.41 -11.01
C HIS A 333 -10.44 -22.52 -10.65
N PRO A 334 -10.46 -23.66 -11.39
CA PRO A 334 -11.32 -24.82 -11.12
C PRO A 334 -10.77 -25.67 -9.96
N VAL A 335 -10.71 -25.10 -8.76
CA VAL A 335 -10.16 -25.75 -7.56
C VAL A 335 -11.07 -26.89 -7.10
N GLN A 336 -10.57 -28.13 -7.02
CA GLN A 336 -11.32 -29.31 -6.59
C GLN A 336 -10.93 -29.75 -5.17
N ARG A 337 -9.64 -29.72 -4.84
CA ARG A 337 -9.10 -30.19 -3.57
C ARG A 337 -8.21 -29.11 -2.94
N VAL A 338 -8.41 -28.86 -1.65
CA VAL A 338 -7.63 -27.87 -0.91
C VAL A 338 -7.04 -28.53 0.33
N VAL A 339 -5.78 -28.28 0.57
CA VAL A 339 -5.04 -28.69 1.76
C VAL A 339 -4.60 -27.44 2.50
N VAL A 340 -4.90 -27.38 3.79
CA VAL A 340 -4.56 -26.25 4.67
C VAL A 340 -3.97 -26.75 5.97
N ASP A 341 -3.19 -25.93 6.64
CA ASP A 341 -2.71 -26.19 7.99
C ASP A 341 -3.86 -26.11 9.02
N SER A 342 -3.72 -26.82 10.14
CA SER A 342 -4.66 -26.83 11.28
C SER A 342 -4.98 -25.44 11.83
N GLY A 343 -4.10 -24.45 11.65
CA GLY A 343 -4.32 -23.06 12.00
C GLY A 343 -5.51 -22.39 11.32
N TYR A 344 -6.04 -22.98 10.25
CA TYR A 344 -7.22 -22.50 9.53
C TYR A 344 -8.55 -23.04 10.10
N GLU A 345 -8.51 -24.10 10.92
CA GLU A 345 -9.70 -24.65 11.56
C GLU A 345 -10.19 -23.72 12.69
N ARG A 346 -11.50 -23.47 12.73
CA ARG A 346 -12.11 -22.89 13.94
C ARG A 346 -12.19 -24.00 14.99
N PRO A 347 -11.64 -23.79 16.20
CA PRO A 347 -11.93 -24.72 17.28
C PRO A 347 -13.47 -24.82 17.44
N ALA A 348 -14.02 -26.02 17.28
CA ALA A 348 -15.43 -26.26 17.52
C ALA A 348 -15.77 -25.68 18.88
N LYS A 349 -16.76 -24.78 18.97
CA LYS A 349 -17.28 -24.35 20.27
C LYS A 349 -17.71 -25.62 20.98
N LYS A 350 -17.00 -25.98 22.04
CA LYS A 350 -17.49 -27.00 22.96
C LYS A 350 -18.85 -26.48 23.44
N SER A 351 -19.92 -27.11 22.94
CA SER A 351 -21.23 -26.98 23.53
C SER A 351 -21.10 -27.51 24.95
N GLN A 352 -21.09 -26.61 25.92
CA GLN A 352 -21.31 -27.00 27.30
C GLN A 352 -22.71 -27.58 27.35
N ALA A 353 -22.78 -28.90 27.53
CA ALA A 353 -23.98 -29.62 27.95
C ALA A 353 -24.27 -29.32 29.42
#